data_d1706dee53fd0ea9b2b4f043054cc649
#
_entry.id   d1706dee53fd0ea9b2b4f043054cc649
#
_cell.length_a   1.000
_cell.length_b   1.000
_cell.length_c   1.000
_cell.angle_alpha   90.00
_cell.angle_beta   90.00
_cell.angle_gamma   90.00
#
_symmetry.space_group_name_H-M   'P 1'
#
loop_
_entity.id
_entity.type
_entity.pdbx_description
1 polymer ?
#
loop_
_entity_poly.entity_id
_entity_poly.type
_entity_poly.pdbx_seq_one_letter_code
_entity_poly.pdbx_strand_id
1 'polypeptide(L)'
;MKMYISFAAALILAVASTSAQWIVMDPTADSLIKAGTRHVYNVEFDEAQRIFNDVTARYPNQPAGFFVDAMIDWWRLTIGQRSPAIEASFLTKIDRVIAVCDRQLHETPKDILALFFKGGALGYRGRFHATKQNMFSAAEDGRTALSILQDCQRLAPTNHDILLGTGLYNYWAAVLPEQYPALKPVMVFLPR
;
A
#
# COMPACT_ATOMS: atom_id res chain seq x y z
N MET A 1 18.07 -22.83 59.35
CA MET A 1 16.73 -22.53 58.80
C MET A 1 16.96 -21.73 57.53
N LYS A 2 16.98 -22.41 56.37
CA LYS A 2 17.35 -21.82 55.08
C LYS A 2 16.10 -21.18 54.47
N MET A 3 16.11 -19.86 54.37
CA MET A 3 15.05 -19.07 53.78
C MET A 3 15.25 -19.11 52.24
N TYR A 4 14.45 -19.94 51.56
CA TYR A 4 14.39 -19.95 50.11
C TYR A 4 13.59 -18.72 49.64
N ILE A 5 14.32 -17.73 49.20
CA ILE A 5 13.72 -16.60 48.46
C ILE A 5 13.37 -17.16 47.09
N SER A 6 12.10 -17.49 46.93
CA SER A 6 11.55 -17.80 45.62
C SER A 6 11.59 -16.51 44.76
N PHE A 7 12.59 -16.43 43.91
CA PHE A 7 12.60 -15.52 42.75
C PHE A 7 11.54 -16.05 41.78
N ALA A 8 10.27 -15.72 42.03
CA ALA A 8 9.27 -15.73 41.03
C ALA A 8 9.62 -14.54 40.09
N ALA A 9 10.49 -14.83 39.12
CA ALA A 9 10.71 -13.96 37.99
C ALA A 9 9.36 -13.82 37.32
N ALA A 10 8.65 -12.75 37.64
CA ALA A 10 7.54 -12.26 36.83
C ALA A 10 8.13 -11.91 35.47
N LEU A 11 8.11 -12.93 34.59
CA LEU A 11 8.30 -12.73 33.16
C LEU A 11 7.09 -11.92 32.69
N ILE A 12 7.17 -10.62 32.90
CA ILE A 12 6.30 -9.66 32.23
C ILE A 12 6.68 -9.83 30.76
N LEU A 13 5.98 -10.72 30.08
CA LEU A 13 5.84 -10.68 28.65
C LEU A 13 5.25 -9.30 28.36
N ALA A 14 6.14 -8.34 28.13
CA ALA A 14 5.80 -7.17 27.39
C ALA A 14 5.37 -7.71 26.02
N VAL A 15 4.08 -8.04 25.91
CA VAL A 15 3.42 -8.12 24.64
C VAL A 15 3.57 -6.70 24.09
N ALA A 16 4.68 -6.44 23.42
CA ALA A 16 4.78 -5.31 22.54
C ALA A 16 3.57 -5.49 21.66
N SER A 17 2.55 -4.67 21.91
CA SER A 17 1.44 -4.54 20.99
C SER A 17 2.10 -4.18 19.67
N THR A 18 2.30 -5.16 18.82
CA THR A 18 2.61 -4.92 17.42
C THR A 18 1.33 -4.36 16.82
N SER A 19 0.98 -3.13 17.25
CA SER A 19 0.08 -2.33 16.47
C SER A 19 0.73 -2.30 15.09
N ALA A 20 0.00 -2.78 14.09
CA ALA A 20 0.38 -2.56 12.71
C ALA A 20 0.85 -1.12 12.65
N GLN A 21 2.14 -0.92 12.34
CA GLN A 21 2.73 0.42 12.33
C GLN A 21 2.24 1.10 11.06
N TRP A 22 0.92 1.34 11.03
CA TRP A 22 0.36 2.15 9.98
C TRP A 22 1.14 3.46 9.96
N ILE A 23 1.65 3.78 8.79
CA ILE A 23 2.37 5.02 8.52
C ILE A 23 1.40 6.23 8.64
N VAL A 24 0.17 6.02 9.11
CA VAL A 24 -0.80 7.09 9.34
C VAL A 24 -0.57 7.64 10.74
N MET A 25 0.01 8.83 10.80
CA MET A 25 0.44 9.47 12.06
C MET A 25 -0.71 10.04 12.91
N ASP A 26 -1.90 10.25 12.34
CA ASP A 26 -3.06 10.80 13.03
C ASP A 26 -4.01 9.70 13.49
N PRO A 27 -4.27 9.54 14.81
CA PRO A 27 -5.14 8.48 15.32
C PRO A 27 -6.59 8.54 14.81
N THR A 28 -7.10 9.74 14.51
CA THR A 28 -8.45 9.92 13.96
C THR A 28 -8.50 9.43 12.52
N ALA A 29 -7.52 9.82 11.70
CA ALA A 29 -7.39 9.33 10.33
C ALA A 29 -7.25 7.80 10.29
N ASP A 30 -6.41 7.22 11.16
CA ASP A 30 -6.22 5.78 11.29
C ASP A 30 -7.55 5.07 11.63
N SER A 31 -8.30 5.59 12.61
CA SER A 31 -9.59 5.03 13.00
C SER A 31 -10.61 5.05 11.85
N LEU A 32 -10.70 6.16 11.12
CA LEU A 32 -11.61 6.30 9.97
C LEU A 32 -11.18 5.37 8.82
N ILE A 33 -9.89 5.29 8.52
CA ILE A 33 -9.37 4.40 7.48
C ILE A 33 -9.68 2.94 7.82
N LYS A 34 -9.47 2.51 9.06
CA LYS A 34 -9.81 1.17 9.53
C LYS A 34 -11.31 0.89 9.42
N ALA A 35 -12.15 1.85 9.79
CA ALA A 35 -13.60 1.73 9.67
C ALA A 35 -14.03 1.59 8.19
N GLY A 36 -13.55 2.46 7.31
CA GLY A 36 -13.86 2.41 5.88
C GLY A 36 -13.33 1.12 5.22
N THR A 37 -12.12 0.66 5.60
CA THR A 37 -11.55 -0.59 5.11
C THR A 37 -12.41 -1.79 5.49
N ARG A 38 -13.01 -1.81 6.69
CA ARG A 38 -13.94 -2.86 7.10
C ARG A 38 -15.16 -2.91 6.16
N HIS A 39 -15.72 -1.76 5.79
CA HIS A 39 -16.81 -1.69 4.81
C HIS A 39 -16.38 -2.18 3.43
N VAL A 40 -15.14 -1.88 3.00
CA VAL A 40 -14.61 -2.44 1.73
C VAL A 40 -14.61 -3.97 1.77
N TYR A 41 -14.12 -4.59 2.85
CA TYR A 41 -14.11 -6.06 2.99
C TYR A 41 -15.51 -6.68 3.09
N ASN A 42 -16.48 -5.92 3.58
CA ASN A 42 -17.90 -6.33 3.60
C ASN A 42 -18.61 -6.06 2.27
N VAL A 43 -17.91 -5.52 1.25
CA VAL A 43 -18.50 -5.13 -0.06
C VAL A 43 -19.51 -3.97 0.06
N GLU A 44 -19.44 -3.22 1.14
CA GLU A 44 -20.28 -2.04 1.43
C GLU A 44 -19.58 -0.77 0.88
N PHE A 45 -19.40 -0.72 -0.43
CA PHE A 45 -18.54 0.29 -1.09
C PHE A 45 -19.04 1.72 -0.94
N ASP A 46 -20.36 1.93 -0.89
CA ASP A 46 -20.92 3.27 -0.76
C ASP A 46 -20.68 3.84 0.64
N GLU A 47 -20.70 2.98 1.66
CA GLU A 47 -20.35 3.35 3.05
C GLU A 47 -18.86 3.66 3.16
N ALA A 48 -18.00 2.80 2.60
CA ALA A 48 -16.57 3.03 2.54
C ALA A 48 -16.25 4.37 1.85
N GLN A 49 -16.92 4.67 0.74
CA GLN A 49 -16.73 5.91 -0.02
C GLN A 49 -17.08 7.14 0.82
N ARG A 50 -18.17 7.10 1.60
CA ARG A 50 -18.55 8.22 2.49
C ARG A 50 -17.47 8.49 3.54
N ILE A 51 -16.96 7.42 4.16
CA ILE A 51 -15.90 7.53 5.18
C ILE A 51 -14.61 8.07 4.56
N PHE A 52 -14.19 7.54 3.40
CA PHE A 52 -12.94 7.99 2.77
C PHE A 52 -13.03 9.41 2.20
N ASN A 53 -14.21 9.84 1.78
CA ASN A 53 -14.44 11.25 1.43
C ASN A 53 -14.25 12.17 2.64
N ASP A 54 -14.70 11.75 3.84
CA ASP A 54 -14.46 12.50 5.07
C ASP A 54 -12.96 12.56 5.41
N VAL A 55 -12.23 11.44 5.24
CA VAL A 55 -10.78 11.41 5.44
C VAL A 55 -10.07 12.36 4.49
N THR A 56 -10.38 12.31 3.19
CA THR A 56 -9.73 13.17 2.19
C THR A 56 -10.06 14.65 2.39
N ALA A 57 -11.26 14.97 2.86
CA ALA A 57 -11.66 16.33 3.15
C ALA A 57 -10.93 16.90 4.39
N ARG A 58 -10.75 16.11 5.43
CA ARG A 58 -10.02 16.50 6.64
C ARG A 58 -8.51 16.55 6.46
N TYR A 59 -7.98 15.66 5.62
CA TYR A 59 -6.53 15.49 5.42
C TYR A 59 -6.15 15.60 3.93
N PRO A 60 -6.39 16.77 3.29
CA PRO A 60 -6.25 16.93 1.82
C PRO A 60 -4.80 16.81 1.32
N ASN A 61 -3.84 16.91 2.22
CA ASN A 61 -2.41 16.77 1.90
C ASN A 61 -1.85 15.39 2.25
N GLN A 62 -2.65 14.47 2.82
CA GLN A 62 -2.18 13.15 3.19
C GLN A 62 -2.61 12.11 2.13
N PRO A 63 -1.68 11.28 1.63
CA PRO A 63 -1.97 10.34 0.55
C PRO A 63 -2.86 9.16 0.97
N ALA A 64 -2.88 8.81 2.26
CA ALA A 64 -3.57 7.61 2.77
C ALA A 64 -5.06 7.58 2.42
N GLY A 65 -5.79 8.69 2.64
CA GLY A 65 -7.22 8.80 2.33
C GLY A 65 -7.51 8.60 0.83
N PHE A 66 -6.70 9.21 -0.02
CA PHE A 66 -6.82 9.07 -1.48
C PHE A 66 -6.49 7.65 -1.94
N PHE A 67 -5.51 7.01 -1.30
CA PHE A 67 -5.15 5.64 -1.62
C PHE A 67 -6.27 4.65 -1.31
N VAL A 68 -6.85 4.72 -0.10
CA VAL A 68 -7.96 3.80 0.27
C VAL A 68 -9.23 4.08 -0.54
N ASP A 69 -9.46 5.32 -0.96
CA ASP A 69 -10.53 5.66 -1.91
C ASP A 69 -10.30 4.98 -3.27
N ALA A 70 -9.09 5.02 -3.82
CA ALA A 70 -8.75 4.29 -5.04
C ALA A 70 -8.91 2.76 -4.89
N MET A 71 -8.67 2.23 -3.68
CA MET A 71 -8.83 0.80 -3.41
C MET A 71 -10.28 0.32 -3.47
N ILE A 72 -11.28 1.19 -3.29
CA ILE A 72 -12.68 0.82 -3.54
C ILE A 72 -12.86 0.35 -4.99
N ASP A 73 -12.39 1.14 -5.95
CA ASP A 73 -12.51 0.80 -7.36
C ASP A 73 -11.67 -0.44 -7.71
N TRP A 74 -10.48 -0.57 -7.12
CA TRP A 74 -9.66 -1.76 -7.26
C TRP A 74 -10.40 -3.03 -6.80
N TRP A 75 -11.07 -3.00 -5.65
CA TRP A 75 -11.84 -4.13 -5.16
C TRP A 75 -13.05 -4.43 -6.03
N ARG A 76 -13.79 -3.41 -6.51
CA ARG A 76 -14.86 -3.58 -7.49
C ARG A 76 -14.37 -4.32 -8.74
N LEU A 77 -13.23 -3.89 -9.29
CA LEU A 77 -12.61 -4.55 -10.45
C LEU A 77 -12.21 -6.01 -10.14
N THR A 78 -11.70 -6.26 -8.94
CA THR A 78 -11.22 -7.58 -8.51
C THR A 78 -12.35 -8.58 -8.34
N ILE A 79 -13.51 -8.16 -7.81
CA ILE A 79 -14.69 -9.03 -7.63
C ILE A 79 -15.56 -9.15 -8.90
N GLY A 80 -15.07 -8.63 -10.03
CA GLY A 80 -15.73 -8.80 -11.33
C GLY A 80 -16.70 -7.68 -11.73
N GLN A 81 -16.84 -6.61 -10.94
CA GLN A 81 -17.62 -5.42 -11.32
C GLN A 81 -16.85 -4.54 -12.32
N ARG A 82 -16.51 -5.12 -13.47
CA ARG A 82 -15.70 -4.43 -14.47
C ARG A 82 -16.57 -3.56 -15.38
N SER A 83 -16.28 -2.27 -15.42
CA SER A 83 -16.83 -1.34 -16.40
C SER A 83 -15.78 -0.29 -16.79
N PRO A 84 -15.85 0.26 -18.01
CA PRO A 84 -14.95 1.35 -18.41
C PRO A 84 -14.96 2.52 -17.43
N ALA A 85 -16.10 2.82 -16.82
CA ALA A 85 -16.22 3.91 -15.86
C ALA A 85 -15.43 3.62 -14.57
N ILE A 86 -15.51 2.39 -14.01
CA ILE A 86 -14.76 2.01 -12.81
C ILE A 86 -13.25 1.97 -13.12
N GLU A 87 -12.85 1.49 -14.29
CA GLU A 87 -11.45 1.48 -14.72
C GLU A 87 -10.87 2.89 -14.84
N ALA A 88 -11.60 3.80 -15.46
CA ALA A 88 -11.20 5.20 -15.58
C ALA A 88 -11.16 5.90 -14.21
N SER A 89 -12.15 5.63 -13.35
CA SER A 89 -12.18 6.13 -11.97
C SER A 89 -10.96 5.67 -11.19
N PHE A 90 -10.64 4.37 -11.23
CA PHE A 90 -9.47 3.81 -10.58
C PHE A 90 -8.18 4.53 -11.00
N LEU A 91 -7.95 4.67 -12.31
CA LEU A 91 -6.75 5.35 -12.83
C LEU A 91 -6.68 6.80 -12.36
N THR A 92 -7.79 7.54 -12.45
CA THR A 92 -7.86 8.93 -12.00
C THR A 92 -7.52 9.07 -10.51
N LYS A 93 -8.07 8.19 -9.67
CA LYS A 93 -7.82 8.18 -8.23
C LYS A 93 -6.37 7.82 -7.91
N ILE A 94 -5.82 6.80 -8.56
CA ILE A 94 -4.42 6.39 -8.38
C ILE A 94 -3.44 7.49 -8.79
N ASP A 95 -3.68 8.15 -9.92
CA ASP A 95 -2.85 9.26 -10.36
C ASP A 95 -2.91 10.44 -9.38
N ARG A 96 -4.07 10.67 -8.75
CA ARG A 96 -4.19 11.66 -7.68
C ARG A 96 -3.36 11.32 -6.46
N VAL A 97 -3.31 10.03 -6.04
CA VAL A 97 -2.41 9.58 -4.96
C VAL A 97 -0.97 9.93 -5.28
N ILE A 98 -0.51 9.57 -6.49
CA ILE A 98 0.85 9.84 -6.95
C ILE A 98 1.15 11.34 -6.90
N ALA A 99 0.23 12.18 -7.42
CA ALA A 99 0.40 13.63 -7.42
C ALA A 99 0.45 14.23 -6.01
N VAL A 100 -0.32 13.69 -5.04
CA VAL A 100 -0.23 14.12 -3.63
C VAL A 100 1.12 13.76 -3.05
N CYS A 101 1.60 12.52 -3.29
CA CYS A 101 2.90 12.08 -2.84
C CYS A 101 4.04 12.90 -3.46
N ASP A 102 3.96 13.21 -4.76
CA ASP A 102 4.98 14.00 -5.45
C ASP A 102 5.14 15.40 -4.86
N ARG A 103 4.04 16.06 -4.49
CA ARG A 103 4.10 17.35 -3.80
C ARG A 103 4.80 17.23 -2.46
N GLN A 104 4.47 16.22 -1.65
CA GLN A 104 5.11 16.02 -0.35
C GLN A 104 6.60 15.71 -0.50
N LEU A 105 6.96 14.87 -1.48
CA LEU A 105 8.35 14.51 -1.73
C LEU A 105 9.17 15.66 -2.29
N HIS A 106 8.54 16.62 -2.97
CA HIS A 106 9.21 17.85 -3.38
C HIS A 106 9.61 18.70 -2.15
N GLU A 107 8.77 18.76 -1.13
CA GLU A 107 9.03 19.49 0.12
C GLU A 107 9.93 18.68 1.06
N THR A 108 9.67 17.37 1.16
CA THR A 108 10.36 16.44 2.06
C THR A 108 10.75 15.17 1.32
N PRO A 109 11.92 15.12 0.66
CA PRO A 109 12.33 14.02 -0.23
C PRO A 109 12.43 12.63 0.44
N LYS A 110 12.47 12.58 1.77
CA LYS A 110 12.54 11.34 2.56
C LYS A 110 11.29 11.10 3.40
N ASP A 111 10.18 11.69 3.04
CA ASP A 111 8.90 11.41 3.69
C ASP A 111 8.49 9.95 3.44
N ILE A 112 8.58 9.14 4.49
CA ILE A 112 8.32 7.69 4.42
C ILE A 112 6.87 7.42 4.02
N LEU A 113 5.92 8.23 4.52
CA LEU A 113 4.51 8.11 4.21
C LEU A 113 4.27 8.31 2.71
N ALA A 114 4.80 9.40 2.17
CA ALA A 114 4.67 9.73 0.76
C ALA A 114 5.36 8.69 -0.14
N LEU A 115 6.57 8.24 0.23
CA LEU A 115 7.27 7.17 -0.49
C LEU A 115 6.46 5.86 -0.49
N PHE A 116 5.95 5.45 0.68
CA PHE A 116 5.18 4.22 0.81
C PHE A 116 3.92 4.23 -0.05
N PHE A 117 3.10 5.27 0.05
CA PHE A 117 1.87 5.36 -0.73
C PHE A 117 2.13 5.56 -2.22
N LYS A 118 3.20 6.27 -2.60
CA LYS A 118 3.61 6.37 -4.01
C LYS A 118 4.02 5.02 -4.58
N GLY A 119 4.86 4.27 -3.85
CA GLY A 119 5.25 2.93 -4.25
C GLY A 119 4.06 1.98 -4.37
N GLY A 120 3.14 2.01 -3.39
CA GLY A 120 1.89 1.25 -3.44
C GLY A 120 1.01 1.62 -4.63
N ALA A 121 0.79 2.91 -4.87
CA ALA A 121 -0.03 3.41 -5.98
C ALA A 121 0.54 2.98 -7.35
N LEU A 122 1.84 3.13 -7.55
CA LEU A 122 2.52 2.66 -8.77
C LEU A 122 2.41 1.13 -8.91
N GLY A 123 2.58 0.37 -7.82
CA GLY A 123 2.41 -1.08 -7.84
C GLY A 123 1.01 -1.52 -8.29
N TYR A 124 -0.04 -0.88 -7.76
CA TYR A 124 -1.42 -1.15 -8.17
C TYR A 124 -1.71 -0.70 -9.60
N ARG A 125 -1.20 0.46 -10.04
CA ARG A 125 -1.35 0.94 -11.42
C ARG A 125 -0.63 0.01 -12.39
N GLY A 126 0.58 -0.41 -12.09
CA GLY A 126 1.33 -1.38 -12.88
C GLY A 126 0.58 -2.72 -13.01
N ARG A 127 0.01 -3.22 -11.90
CA ARG A 127 -0.83 -4.43 -11.93
C ARG A 127 -2.08 -4.24 -12.80
N PHE A 128 -2.73 -3.08 -12.73
CA PHE A 128 -3.84 -2.75 -13.61
C PHE A 128 -3.41 -2.79 -15.08
N HIS A 129 -2.29 -2.14 -15.43
CA HIS A 129 -1.73 -2.17 -16.79
C HIS A 129 -1.45 -3.60 -17.28
N ALA A 130 -0.93 -4.47 -16.42
CA ALA A 130 -0.72 -5.88 -16.76
C ALA A 130 -2.04 -6.59 -17.10
N THR A 131 -3.15 -6.32 -16.37
CA THR A 131 -4.47 -6.89 -16.70
C THR A 131 -5.00 -6.40 -18.05
N LYS A 132 -4.53 -5.27 -18.54
CA LYS A 132 -4.86 -4.68 -19.85
C LYS A 132 -3.86 -5.07 -20.95
N GLN A 133 -2.92 -5.97 -20.67
CA GLN A 133 -1.84 -6.39 -21.56
C GLN A 133 -0.90 -5.24 -21.98
N ASN A 134 -0.94 -4.11 -21.25
CA ASN A 134 0.02 -3.02 -21.42
C ASN A 134 1.28 -3.30 -20.61
N MET A 135 2.09 -4.24 -21.12
CA MET A 135 3.23 -4.77 -20.39
C MET A 135 4.36 -3.76 -20.21
N PHE A 136 4.50 -2.81 -21.12
CA PHE A 136 5.53 -1.78 -21.01
C PHE A 136 5.26 -0.86 -19.81
N SER A 137 4.05 -0.28 -19.74
CA SER A 137 3.66 0.57 -18.60
C SER A 137 3.63 -0.23 -17.28
N ALA A 138 3.22 -1.50 -17.31
CA ALA A 138 3.26 -2.36 -16.13
C ALA A 138 4.69 -2.54 -15.59
N ALA A 139 5.66 -2.77 -16.48
CA ALA A 139 7.06 -2.95 -16.10
C ALA A 139 7.70 -1.63 -15.60
N GLU A 140 7.37 -0.50 -16.22
CA GLU A 140 7.84 0.82 -15.81
C GLU A 140 7.36 1.19 -14.40
N ASP A 141 6.05 1.09 -14.17
CA ASP A 141 5.45 1.34 -12.86
C ASP A 141 5.99 0.37 -11.81
N GLY A 142 6.08 -0.92 -12.13
CA GLY A 142 6.59 -1.94 -11.22
C GLY A 142 8.03 -1.68 -10.80
N ARG A 143 8.92 -1.34 -11.74
CA ARG A 143 10.31 -0.99 -11.44
C ARG A 143 10.42 0.24 -10.55
N THR A 144 9.65 1.28 -10.87
CA THR A 144 9.64 2.52 -10.09
C THR A 144 9.11 2.27 -8.67
N ALA A 145 8.02 1.48 -8.55
CA ALA A 145 7.47 1.09 -7.27
C ALA A 145 8.49 0.34 -6.40
N LEU A 146 9.22 -0.64 -6.99
CA LEU A 146 10.25 -1.39 -6.27
C LEU A 146 11.34 -0.46 -5.75
N SER A 147 11.88 0.43 -6.59
CA SER A 147 12.93 1.37 -6.18
C SER A 147 12.49 2.21 -4.99
N ILE A 148 11.26 2.74 -5.04
CA ILE A 148 10.70 3.56 -3.95
C ILE A 148 10.50 2.72 -2.67
N LEU A 149 9.97 1.50 -2.77
CA LEU A 149 9.77 0.63 -1.62
C LEU A 149 11.10 0.19 -0.98
N GLN A 150 12.15 0.00 -1.77
CA GLN A 150 13.50 -0.24 -1.27
C GLN A 150 14.05 0.97 -0.51
N ASP A 151 13.78 2.20 -0.99
CA ASP A 151 14.11 3.42 -0.27
C ASP A 151 13.36 3.50 1.07
N CYS A 152 12.06 3.19 1.08
CA CYS A 152 11.27 3.09 2.31
C CYS A 152 11.89 2.09 3.29
N GLN A 153 12.27 0.90 2.80
CA GLN A 153 12.86 -0.14 3.64
C GLN A 153 14.21 0.30 4.25
N ARG A 154 15.02 1.05 3.49
CA ARG A 154 16.26 1.62 4.03
C ARG A 154 16.01 2.68 5.11
N LEU A 155 14.95 3.47 4.97
CA LEU A 155 14.57 4.53 5.92
C LEU A 155 13.87 3.99 7.16
N ALA A 156 13.11 2.91 7.04
CA ALA A 156 12.35 2.29 8.13
C ALA A 156 12.41 0.75 8.07
N PRO A 157 13.59 0.15 8.37
CA PRO A 157 13.85 -1.28 8.17
C PRO A 157 13.01 -2.21 9.04
N THR A 158 12.42 -1.70 10.11
CA THR A 158 11.58 -2.48 11.05
C THR A 158 10.07 -2.32 10.77
N ASN A 159 9.69 -1.57 9.75
CA ASN A 159 8.29 -1.35 9.41
C ASN A 159 7.75 -2.54 8.62
N HIS A 160 6.82 -3.28 9.21
CA HIS A 160 6.25 -4.51 8.64
C HIS A 160 5.35 -4.24 7.41
N ASP A 161 4.72 -3.07 7.31
CA ASP A 161 3.89 -2.74 6.15
C ASP A 161 4.74 -2.57 4.89
N ILE A 162 5.94 -2.00 5.04
CA ILE A 162 6.92 -1.89 3.95
C ILE A 162 7.41 -3.28 3.52
N LEU A 163 7.66 -4.17 4.48
CA LEU A 163 8.07 -5.55 4.19
C LEU A 163 6.98 -6.33 3.43
N LEU A 164 5.70 -6.09 3.77
CA LEU A 164 4.60 -6.65 3.00
C LEU A 164 4.60 -6.16 1.55
N GLY A 165 4.79 -4.84 1.35
CA GLY A 165 4.85 -4.24 0.01
C GLY A 165 5.98 -4.82 -0.85
N THR A 166 7.19 -4.90 -0.31
CA THR A 166 8.34 -5.50 -1.00
C THR A 166 8.16 -7.00 -1.24
N GLY A 167 7.57 -7.72 -0.28
CA GLY A 167 7.25 -9.15 -0.43
C GLY A 167 6.24 -9.41 -1.55
N LEU A 168 5.17 -8.63 -1.63
CA LEU A 168 4.18 -8.70 -2.72
C LEU A 168 4.83 -8.40 -4.08
N TYR A 169 5.69 -7.39 -4.14
CA TYR A 169 6.42 -7.11 -5.38
C TYR A 169 7.26 -8.32 -5.81
N ASN A 170 8.09 -8.87 -4.93
CA ASN A 170 8.94 -10.02 -5.23
C ASN A 170 8.13 -11.23 -5.68
N TYR A 171 6.99 -11.49 -5.03
CA TYR A 171 6.06 -12.54 -5.42
C TYR A 171 5.58 -12.34 -6.88
N TRP A 172 5.06 -11.16 -7.20
CA TRP A 172 4.56 -10.89 -8.55
C TRP A 172 5.68 -10.84 -9.60
N ALA A 173 6.86 -10.34 -9.24
CA ALA A 173 8.03 -10.36 -10.11
C ALA A 173 8.45 -11.80 -10.47
N ALA A 174 8.27 -12.76 -9.58
CA ALA A 174 8.53 -14.17 -9.85
C ALA A 174 7.42 -14.83 -10.68
N VAL A 175 6.15 -14.57 -10.34
CA VAL A 175 4.99 -15.26 -10.94
C VAL A 175 4.63 -14.74 -12.34
N LEU A 176 4.73 -13.43 -12.57
CA LEU A 176 4.33 -12.83 -13.85
C LEU A 176 5.09 -13.38 -15.06
N PRO A 177 6.43 -13.57 -15.03
CA PRO A 177 7.17 -14.15 -16.16
C PRO A 177 6.83 -15.61 -16.46
N GLU A 178 6.33 -16.34 -15.46
CA GLU A 178 5.86 -17.72 -15.66
C GLU A 178 4.51 -17.74 -16.39
N GLN A 179 3.61 -16.84 -15.99
CA GLN A 179 2.28 -16.69 -16.61
C GLN A 179 2.35 -16.01 -17.99
N TYR A 180 3.30 -15.10 -18.17
CA TYR A 180 3.47 -14.33 -19.41
C TYR A 180 4.93 -14.40 -19.90
N PRO A 181 5.31 -15.46 -20.63
CA PRO A 181 6.70 -15.68 -21.08
C PRO A 181 7.30 -14.52 -21.88
N ALA A 182 6.46 -13.74 -22.57
CA ALA A 182 6.88 -12.53 -23.29
C ALA A 182 7.48 -11.44 -22.39
N LEU A 183 7.26 -11.50 -21.08
CA LEU A 183 7.84 -10.57 -20.10
C LEU A 183 9.27 -10.94 -19.70
N LYS A 184 9.72 -12.18 -19.95
CA LYS A 184 11.05 -12.64 -19.54
C LYS A 184 12.19 -11.71 -19.97
N PRO A 185 12.23 -11.21 -21.22
CA PRO A 185 13.30 -10.32 -21.65
C PRO A 185 13.28 -8.97 -20.92
N VAL A 186 12.08 -8.46 -20.59
CA VAL A 186 11.91 -7.18 -19.89
C VAL A 186 12.29 -7.31 -18.42
N MET A 187 12.01 -8.47 -17.83
CA MET A 187 12.27 -8.77 -16.41
C MET A 187 13.74 -9.05 -16.09
N VAL A 188 14.58 -9.36 -17.09
CA VAL A 188 16.04 -9.57 -16.89
C VAL A 188 16.73 -8.30 -16.39
N PHE A 189 16.16 -7.14 -16.66
CA PHE A 189 16.68 -5.84 -16.22
C PHE A 189 16.13 -5.38 -14.85
N LEU A 190 15.30 -6.19 -14.19
CA LEU A 190 14.81 -5.89 -12.85
C LEU A 190 15.81 -6.44 -11.81
N PRO A 191 16.19 -5.66 -10.79
CA PRO A 191 17.02 -6.16 -9.71
C PRO A 191 16.32 -7.32 -9.00
N ARG A 192 17.07 -8.42 -8.82
CA ARG A 192 16.66 -9.59 -8.04
C ARG A 192 16.94 -9.37 -6.57
#